data_6d6312944da7ce05fd33238aecb208b4
#
_entry.id   6d6312944da7ce05fd33238aecb208b4
#
_cell.length_a   1.000
_cell.length_b   1.000
_cell.length_c   1.000
_cell.angle_alpha   90.00
_cell.angle_beta   90.00
_cell.angle_gamma   90.00
#
_symmetry.space_group_name_H-M   'P 1'
#
loop_
_entity.id
_entity.type
_entity.pdbx_description
1 polymer ?
#
loop_
_entity_poly.entity_id
_entity_poly.type
_entity_poly.pdbx_seq_one_letter_code
_entity_poly.pdbx_strand_id
1 'polypeptide(L)'
;MSTAWIIVSGKGGVGKSTITACVGLSMAREGRKVCIIDGDVGLRDQDALLGLENRIVFDLLDVAEGHCRLEQALISPEAEPRLSLLPASQFARAKELRPGAFRRILARLKQLYDVVLIDCPAGIERSVRGLLNEEINECVIVCTPDDVCLRNAERTAGVLEKKGMPRPRIIVNRLDEALIRGGEMYSAATVAATLDLELLGEVPDDSFVYRATLTHQSLMDIDCEARNALRRISWRMMGVTSEAPLPGYGTAALPWYRRLFQPILKEVKRIDR
;
A
#
# COMPACT_ATOMS: atom_id res chain seq x y z
N MET A 1 -8.93 16.83 9.67
CA MET A 1 -8.34 15.81 10.59
C MET A 1 -7.32 15.01 9.81
N SER A 2 -6.18 14.67 10.41
CA SER A 2 -5.14 13.84 9.78
C SER A 2 -5.59 12.39 9.68
N THR A 3 -5.25 11.71 8.58
CA THR A 3 -5.61 10.31 8.34
C THR A 3 -4.35 9.46 8.16
N ALA A 4 -4.21 8.40 8.95
CA ALA A 4 -3.14 7.43 8.81
C ALA A 4 -3.65 6.17 8.09
N TRP A 5 -2.99 5.82 7.00
CA TRP A 5 -3.25 4.65 6.16
C TRP A 5 -2.16 3.63 6.31
N ILE A 6 -2.51 2.39 6.60
CA ILE A 6 -1.56 1.29 6.52
C ILE A 6 -1.75 0.53 5.21
N ILE A 7 -0.65 0.33 4.48
CA ILE A 7 -0.64 -0.34 3.17
C ILE A 7 0.12 -1.64 3.34
N VAL A 8 -0.58 -2.74 3.14
CA VAL A 8 -0.08 -4.09 3.37
C VAL A 8 -0.24 -4.97 2.13
N SER A 9 0.49 -6.06 2.07
CA SER A 9 0.32 -7.10 1.06
C SER A 9 0.63 -8.47 1.64
N GLY A 10 -0.08 -9.48 1.20
CA GLY A 10 0.19 -10.86 1.61
C GLY A 10 1.37 -11.52 0.90
N LYS A 11 1.95 -10.88 -0.12
CA LYS A 11 3.05 -11.39 -0.96
C LYS A 11 3.98 -10.26 -1.35
N GLY A 12 5.28 -10.54 -1.44
CA GLY A 12 6.27 -9.60 -1.96
C GLY A 12 6.11 -9.36 -3.47
N GLY A 13 6.56 -8.21 -3.95
CA GLY A 13 6.60 -7.88 -5.37
C GLY A 13 5.27 -7.54 -6.03
N VAL A 14 4.19 -7.36 -5.28
CA VAL A 14 2.87 -6.95 -5.82
C VAL A 14 2.78 -5.46 -6.19
N GLY A 15 3.83 -4.67 -5.94
CA GLY A 15 3.87 -3.24 -6.23
C GLY A 15 3.41 -2.33 -5.10
N LYS A 16 3.34 -2.83 -3.85
CA LYS A 16 2.91 -2.09 -2.67
C LYS A 16 3.69 -0.77 -2.50
N SER A 17 5.02 -0.84 -2.44
CA SER A 17 5.90 0.33 -2.23
C SER A 17 5.79 1.34 -3.38
N THR A 18 5.72 0.87 -4.63
CA THR A 18 5.49 1.74 -5.81
C THR A 18 4.15 2.48 -5.71
N ILE A 19 3.08 1.77 -5.34
CA ILE A 19 1.75 2.37 -5.15
C ILE A 19 1.81 3.40 -4.02
N THR A 20 2.44 3.08 -2.89
CA THR A 20 2.58 3.99 -1.74
C THR A 20 3.30 5.28 -2.13
N ALA A 21 4.46 5.18 -2.81
CA ALA A 21 5.22 6.33 -3.28
C ALA A 21 4.42 7.21 -4.25
N CYS A 22 3.80 6.59 -5.26
CA CYS A 22 3.04 7.31 -6.29
C CYS A 22 1.77 7.98 -5.72
N VAL A 23 1.04 7.29 -4.85
CA VAL A 23 -0.16 7.85 -4.19
C VAL A 23 0.24 9.00 -3.27
N GLY A 24 1.31 8.84 -2.49
CA GLY A 24 1.83 9.91 -1.62
C GLY A 24 2.25 11.14 -2.41
N LEU A 25 2.98 10.95 -3.50
CA LEU A 25 3.39 12.03 -4.40
C LEU A 25 2.18 12.71 -5.06
N SER A 26 1.18 11.94 -5.49
CA SER A 26 -0.06 12.48 -6.06
C SER A 26 -0.81 13.36 -5.05
N MET A 27 -0.96 12.90 -3.81
CA MET A 27 -1.63 13.68 -2.76
C MET A 27 -0.87 14.98 -2.41
N ALA A 28 0.47 14.92 -2.39
CA ALA A 28 1.31 16.08 -2.14
C ALA A 28 1.13 17.14 -3.24
N ARG A 29 1.08 16.71 -4.49
CA ARG A 29 0.82 17.60 -5.66
C ARG A 29 -0.59 18.20 -5.64
N GLU A 30 -1.55 17.55 -5.01
CA GLU A 30 -2.90 18.07 -4.76
C GLU A 30 -2.93 18.99 -3.49
N GLY A 31 -1.78 19.34 -2.95
CA GLY A 31 -1.61 20.33 -1.89
C GLY A 31 -1.68 19.78 -0.46
N ARG A 32 -1.77 18.46 -0.26
CA ARG A 32 -1.74 17.84 1.07
C ARG A 32 -0.32 17.76 1.61
N LYS A 33 -0.16 17.93 2.91
CA LYS A 33 1.08 17.56 3.60
C LYS A 33 1.08 16.06 3.86
N VAL A 34 1.98 15.32 3.22
CA VAL A 34 2.02 13.86 3.25
C VAL A 34 3.31 13.37 3.89
N CYS A 35 3.23 12.39 4.77
CA CYS A 35 4.38 11.65 5.25
C CYS A 35 4.24 10.18 4.86
N ILE A 36 5.27 9.63 4.21
CA ILE A 36 5.41 8.19 4.01
C ILE A 36 6.33 7.66 5.11
N ILE A 37 5.93 6.60 5.79
CA ILE A 37 6.76 5.83 6.70
C ILE A 37 7.14 4.55 5.96
N ASP A 38 8.43 4.33 5.74
CA ASP A 38 8.94 3.05 5.28
C ASP A 38 9.06 2.10 6.48
N GLY A 39 8.21 1.10 6.54
CA GLY A 39 8.18 0.09 7.60
C GLY A 39 8.93 -1.18 7.22
N ASP A 40 9.52 -1.28 6.01
CA ASP A 40 10.23 -2.47 5.54
C ASP A 40 11.70 -2.44 5.96
N VAL A 41 11.92 -2.77 7.22
CA VAL A 41 13.26 -2.80 7.81
C VAL A 41 14.14 -3.84 7.09
N GLY A 42 15.24 -3.35 6.51
CA GLY A 42 16.22 -4.17 5.80
C GLY A 42 16.15 -4.11 4.28
N LEU A 43 15.00 -3.84 3.66
CA LEU A 43 14.88 -3.66 2.20
C LEU A 43 14.94 -2.19 1.80
N ARG A 44 14.21 -1.32 2.49
CA ARG A 44 14.23 0.13 2.30
C ARG A 44 14.06 0.55 0.82
N ASP A 45 12.84 0.43 0.31
CA ASP A 45 12.54 0.70 -1.09
C ASP A 45 12.06 2.13 -1.36
N GLN A 46 11.51 2.83 -0.34
CA GLN A 46 10.84 4.13 -0.53
C GLN A 46 11.81 5.26 -0.87
N ASP A 47 13.02 5.22 -0.35
CA ASP A 47 14.05 6.22 -0.67
C ASP A 47 14.48 6.16 -2.14
N ALA A 48 14.66 4.95 -2.69
CA ALA A 48 14.97 4.74 -4.10
C ALA A 48 13.83 5.23 -5.01
N LEU A 49 12.58 4.93 -4.65
CA LEU A 49 11.40 5.35 -5.41
C LEU A 49 11.20 6.88 -5.41
N LEU A 50 11.71 7.57 -4.40
CA LEU A 50 11.60 9.01 -4.23
C LEU A 50 12.89 9.79 -4.55
N GLY A 51 13.97 9.09 -4.94
CA GLY A 51 15.28 9.71 -5.25
C GLY A 51 15.97 10.32 -4.04
N LEU A 52 15.88 9.67 -2.86
CA LEU A 52 16.35 10.18 -1.58
C LEU A 52 17.48 9.35 -0.95
N GLU A 53 18.04 8.36 -1.65
CA GLU A 53 18.96 7.35 -1.11
C GLU A 53 20.20 7.94 -0.44
N ASN A 54 20.71 9.02 -0.99
CA ASN A 54 21.94 9.67 -0.51
C ASN A 54 21.71 10.76 0.54
N ARG A 55 20.47 10.94 1.02
CA ARG A 55 20.11 12.02 1.95
C ARG A 55 19.76 11.55 3.34
N ILE A 56 19.80 10.25 3.59
CA ILE A 56 19.38 9.64 4.85
C ILE A 56 20.53 9.67 5.85
N VAL A 57 20.29 10.34 6.98
CA VAL A 57 21.21 10.38 8.13
C VAL A 57 20.65 9.59 9.30
N PHE A 58 19.35 9.69 9.55
CA PHE A 58 18.62 9.01 10.60
C PHE A 58 17.42 8.27 10.03
N ASP A 59 16.98 7.23 10.72
CA ASP A 59 15.89 6.37 10.31
C ASP A 59 14.80 6.21 11.39
N LEU A 60 13.77 5.42 11.07
CA LEU A 60 12.65 5.13 11.98
C LEU A 60 13.10 4.54 13.31
N LEU A 61 14.13 3.69 13.33
CA LEU A 61 14.62 3.08 14.56
C LEU A 61 15.40 4.08 15.42
N ASP A 62 16.18 4.98 14.81
CA ASP A 62 16.87 6.05 15.54
C ASP A 62 15.87 6.94 16.29
N VAL A 63 14.75 7.27 15.64
CA VAL A 63 13.65 8.01 16.30
C VAL A 63 13.02 7.18 17.41
N ALA A 64 12.75 5.90 17.17
CA ALA A 64 12.11 5.01 18.13
C ALA A 64 12.97 4.75 19.38
N GLU A 65 14.29 4.73 19.21
CA GLU A 65 15.29 4.55 20.29
C GLU A 65 15.69 5.88 20.96
N GLY A 66 15.28 7.02 20.39
CA GLY A 66 15.57 8.35 20.94
C GLY A 66 16.98 8.87 20.60
N HIS A 67 17.63 8.31 19.58
CA HIS A 67 18.95 8.76 19.11
C HIS A 67 18.85 10.10 18.36
N CYS A 68 17.70 10.42 17.80
CA CYS A 68 17.41 11.68 17.17
C CYS A 68 15.95 12.12 17.41
N ARG A 69 15.65 13.39 17.10
CA ARG A 69 14.26 13.87 17.05
C ARG A 69 13.63 13.48 15.74
N LEU A 70 12.29 13.31 15.72
CA LEU A 70 11.54 12.94 14.53
C LEU A 70 11.85 13.85 13.33
N GLU A 71 11.90 15.17 13.57
CA GLU A 71 12.15 16.17 12.54
C GLU A 71 13.53 16.05 11.88
N GLN A 72 14.51 15.42 12.53
CA GLN A 72 15.85 15.19 11.98
C GLN A 72 15.91 13.95 11.07
N ALA A 73 14.99 13.01 11.23
CA ALA A 73 14.89 11.82 10.40
C ALA A 73 13.98 12.00 9.17
N LEU A 74 13.16 13.05 9.16
CA LEU A 74 12.28 13.35 8.02
C LEU A 74 13.08 14.00 6.89
N ILE A 75 12.93 13.42 5.68
CA ILE A 75 13.55 13.93 4.45
C ILE A 75 12.48 14.15 3.37
N SER A 76 12.68 15.15 2.52
CA SER A 76 11.70 15.49 1.47
C SER A 76 12.39 15.64 0.12
N PRO A 77 11.77 15.19 -1.00
CA PRO A 77 12.24 15.50 -2.33
C PRO A 77 12.25 17.04 -2.55
N GLU A 78 13.28 17.57 -3.19
CA GLU A 78 13.37 19.01 -3.45
C GLU A 78 12.23 19.52 -4.33
N ALA A 79 11.84 18.70 -5.31
CA ALA A 79 10.74 19.01 -6.23
C ALA A 79 9.35 18.94 -5.56
N GLU A 80 9.22 18.28 -4.40
CA GLU A 80 7.95 18.10 -3.72
C GLU A 80 8.08 18.26 -2.19
N PRO A 81 8.20 19.50 -1.70
CA PRO A 81 8.43 19.76 -0.28
C PRO A 81 7.23 19.43 0.64
N ARG A 82 6.06 19.14 0.06
CA ARG A 82 4.88 18.68 0.81
C ARG A 82 4.90 17.19 1.10
N LEU A 83 5.79 16.43 0.46
CA LEU A 83 6.02 15.02 0.73
C LEU A 83 7.24 14.85 1.61
N SER A 84 7.12 14.11 2.71
CA SER A 84 8.25 13.70 3.54
C SER A 84 8.31 12.19 3.63
N LEU A 85 9.51 11.65 3.75
CA LEU A 85 9.79 10.26 4.02
C LEU A 85 10.41 10.13 5.41
N LEU A 86 9.89 9.21 6.23
CA LEU A 86 10.57 8.64 7.37
C LEU A 86 11.12 7.28 6.94
N PRO A 87 12.43 7.16 6.67
CA PRO A 87 12.99 5.96 6.06
C PRO A 87 13.09 4.80 7.04
N ALA A 88 13.05 3.57 6.52
CA ALA A 88 13.35 2.36 7.28
C ALA A 88 14.84 2.25 7.58
N SER A 89 15.18 1.46 8.60
CA SER A 89 16.59 1.15 8.91
C SER A 89 17.14 0.08 7.96
N GLN A 90 18.35 0.31 7.45
CA GLN A 90 19.08 -0.66 6.62
C GLN A 90 19.78 -1.74 7.43
N PHE A 91 20.20 -1.43 8.65
CA PHE A 91 21.13 -2.24 9.44
C PHE A 91 20.49 -2.93 10.62
N ALA A 92 19.19 -2.85 10.78
CA ALA A 92 18.53 -3.47 11.91
C ALA A 92 18.57 -4.99 11.78
N ARG A 93 19.51 -5.62 12.50
CA ARG A 93 19.32 -7.00 12.90
C ARG A 93 18.10 -7.03 13.82
N ALA A 94 16.95 -7.44 13.26
CA ALA A 94 15.76 -7.90 14.00
C ALA A 94 15.42 -7.24 15.36
N LYS A 95 15.82 -6.00 15.61
CA LYS A 95 15.28 -5.23 16.71
C LYS A 95 13.86 -4.85 16.30
N GLU A 96 12.92 -5.58 16.84
CA GLU A 96 11.51 -5.32 16.64
C GLU A 96 11.22 -3.89 17.09
N LEU A 97 10.65 -3.10 16.19
CA LEU A 97 10.12 -1.79 16.51
C LEU A 97 9.10 -1.94 17.64
N ARG A 98 9.38 -1.33 18.81
CA ARG A 98 8.48 -1.44 19.96
C ARG A 98 7.14 -0.78 19.63
N PRO A 99 6.00 -1.49 19.73
CA PRO A 99 4.69 -0.95 19.32
C PRO A 99 4.37 0.41 19.96
N GLY A 100 4.70 0.59 21.22
CA GLY A 100 4.49 1.86 21.92
C GLY A 100 5.35 3.02 21.40
N ALA A 101 6.56 2.75 20.87
CA ALA A 101 7.40 3.78 20.26
C ALA A 101 6.82 4.18 18.89
N PHE A 102 6.42 3.22 18.07
CA PHE A 102 5.80 3.49 16.78
C PHE A 102 4.50 4.28 16.93
N ARG A 103 3.64 3.91 17.88
CA ARG A 103 2.42 4.66 18.18
C ARG A 103 2.69 6.14 18.47
N ARG A 104 3.70 6.45 19.31
CA ARG A 104 4.06 7.85 19.62
C ARG A 104 4.56 8.61 18.40
N ILE A 105 5.36 7.96 17.55
CA ILE A 105 5.82 8.53 16.29
C ILE A 105 4.63 8.84 15.38
N LEU A 106 3.72 7.88 15.19
CA LEU A 106 2.55 8.03 14.35
C LEU A 106 1.62 9.15 14.86
N ALA A 107 1.35 9.18 16.16
CA ALA A 107 0.56 10.25 16.78
C ALA A 107 1.19 11.63 16.56
N ARG A 108 2.53 11.75 16.65
CA ARG A 108 3.23 13.01 16.36
C ARG A 108 3.17 13.39 14.89
N LEU A 109 3.33 12.45 13.97
CA LEU A 109 3.22 12.69 12.54
C LEU A 109 1.81 13.17 12.16
N LYS A 110 0.76 12.61 12.75
CA LYS A 110 -0.62 13.04 12.55
C LYS A 110 -0.88 14.50 12.98
N GLN A 111 -0.05 15.07 13.85
CA GLN A 111 -0.13 16.51 14.20
C GLN A 111 0.54 17.40 13.15
N LEU A 112 1.47 16.87 12.36
CA LEU A 112 2.31 17.63 11.41
C LEU A 112 1.83 17.51 9.97
N TYR A 113 1.16 16.40 9.63
CA TYR A 113 0.76 16.03 8.27
C TYR A 113 -0.75 15.82 8.16
N ASP A 114 -1.29 16.07 6.97
CA ASP A 114 -2.70 15.80 6.64
C ASP A 114 -2.93 14.31 6.43
N VAL A 115 -1.94 13.63 5.82
CA VAL A 115 -1.97 12.19 5.51
C VAL A 115 -0.66 11.54 5.91
N VAL A 116 -0.74 10.37 6.56
CA VAL A 116 0.41 9.50 6.84
C VAL A 116 0.17 8.16 6.15
N LEU A 117 1.09 7.76 5.27
CA LEU A 117 1.07 6.47 4.57
C LEU A 117 2.13 5.56 5.19
N ILE A 118 1.75 4.37 5.63
CA ILE A 118 2.66 3.40 6.24
C ILE A 118 2.85 2.26 5.24
N ASP A 119 4.02 2.20 4.61
CA ASP A 119 4.42 1.12 3.73
C ASP A 119 4.95 -0.06 4.55
N CYS A 120 4.23 -1.16 4.61
CA CYS A 120 4.59 -2.31 5.42
C CYS A 120 5.53 -3.28 4.69
N PRO A 121 6.32 -4.09 5.40
CA PRO A 121 6.99 -5.22 4.78
C PRO A 121 5.98 -6.19 4.16
N ALA A 122 6.45 -7.01 3.22
CA ALA A 122 5.63 -8.04 2.60
C ALA A 122 5.27 -9.16 3.60
N GLY A 123 4.06 -9.67 3.49
CA GLY A 123 3.54 -10.70 4.41
C GLY A 123 2.90 -10.11 5.67
N ILE A 124 2.44 -11.00 6.57
CA ILE A 124 1.72 -10.62 7.79
C ILE A 124 2.50 -11.09 9.02
N GLU A 125 3.80 -11.12 8.92
CA GLU A 125 4.67 -11.62 9.96
C GLU A 125 4.86 -10.63 11.12
N ARG A 126 5.78 -10.93 12.04
CA ARG A 126 5.97 -10.16 13.27
C ARG A 126 6.25 -8.68 13.03
N SER A 127 6.94 -8.33 11.95
CA SER A 127 7.26 -6.95 11.57
C SER A 127 6.02 -6.08 11.33
N VAL A 128 5.01 -6.59 10.60
CA VAL A 128 3.76 -5.86 10.40
C VAL A 128 2.98 -5.68 11.70
N ARG A 129 2.98 -6.71 12.56
CA ARG A 129 2.27 -6.65 13.85
C ARG A 129 2.77 -5.54 14.78
N GLY A 130 4.05 -5.18 14.69
CA GLY A 130 4.64 -4.08 15.45
C GLY A 130 4.17 -2.70 14.99
N LEU A 131 3.67 -2.58 13.77
CA LEU A 131 3.14 -1.35 13.19
C LEU A 131 1.65 -1.15 13.49
N LEU A 132 0.88 -2.22 13.78
CA LEU A 132 -0.56 -2.14 14.00
C LEU A 132 -0.86 -1.50 15.35
N ASN A 133 -1.63 -0.41 15.35
CA ASN A 133 -2.07 0.29 16.57
C ASN A 133 -3.30 1.15 16.27
N GLU A 134 -3.90 1.71 17.33
CA GLU A 134 -5.16 2.48 17.28
C GLU A 134 -5.07 3.84 16.59
N GLU A 135 -3.87 4.33 16.28
CA GLU A 135 -3.70 5.58 15.51
C GLU A 135 -3.96 5.40 14.02
N ILE A 136 -4.03 4.15 13.53
CA ILE A 136 -4.33 3.82 12.14
C ILE A 136 -5.82 4.00 11.90
N ASN A 137 -6.16 4.81 10.91
CA ASN A 137 -7.54 5.11 10.55
C ASN A 137 -8.08 4.22 9.44
N GLU A 138 -7.21 3.78 8.53
CA GLU A 138 -7.59 3.09 7.31
C GLU A 138 -6.57 2.01 6.93
N CYS A 139 -7.06 0.92 6.35
CA CYS A 139 -6.24 -0.19 5.90
C CYS A 139 -6.42 -0.44 4.40
N VAL A 140 -5.33 -0.68 3.69
CA VAL A 140 -5.34 -1.06 2.27
C VAL A 140 -4.54 -2.33 2.07
N ILE A 141 -5.13 -3.29 1.36
CA ILE A 141 -4.44 -4.49 0.88
C ILE A 141 -4.12 -4.29 -0.60
N VAL A 142 -2.86 -4.45 -0.98
CA VAL A 142 -2.45 -4.50 -2.38
C VAL A 142 -2.26 -5.95 -2.79
N CYS A 143 -2.90 -6.37 -3.89
CA CYS A 143 -2.74 -7.70 -4.47
C CYS A 143 -2.68 -7.66 -5.99
N THR A 144 -2.18 -8.75 -6.59
CA THR A 144 -2.29 -9.06 -8.02
C THR A 144 -3.42 -10.08 -8.24
N PRO A 145 -4.03 -10.14 -9.43
CA PRO A 145 -5.22 -10.95 -9.71
C PRO A 145 -4.89 -12.43 -9.95
N ASP A 146 -4.09 -13.04 -9.09
CA ASP A 146 -3.71 -14.45 -9.12
C ASP A 146 -4.17 -15.19 -7.85
N ASP A 147 -4.42 -16.50 -7.96
CA ASP A 147 -4.97 -17.34 -6.88
C ASP A 147 -4.11 -17.31 -5.60
N VAL A 148 -2.79 -17.27 -5.74
CA VAL A 148 -1.88 -17.26 -4.59
C VAL A 148 -1.98 -15.93 -3.85
N CYS A 149 -2.03 -14.83 -4.61
CA CYS A 149 -2.15 -13.49 -4.05
C CYS A 149 -3.51 -13.28 -3.38
N LEU A 150 -4.60 -13.82 -3.97
CA LEU A 150 -5.94 -13.76 -3.38
C LEU A 150 -5.99 -14.47 -2.03
N ARG A 151 -5.48 -15.71 -1.92
CA ARG A 151 -5.42 -16.43 -0.65
C ARG A 151 -4.63 -15.68 0.42
N ASN A 152 -3.51 -15.09 0.01
CA ASN A 152 -2.70 -14.30 0.93
C ASN A 152 -3.41 -13.01 1.35
N ALA A 153 -4.14 -12.35 0.43
CA ALA A 153 -4.93 -11.17 0.75
C ALA A 153 -6.07 -11.49 1.73
N GLU A 154 -6.78 -12.61 1.55
CA GLU A 154 -7.80 -13.10 2.49
C GLU A 154 -7.20 -13.33 3.89
N ARG A 155 -6.06 -14.03 3.95
CA ARG A 155 -5.35 -14.26 5.22
C ARG A 155 -4.93 -12.94 5.88
N THR A 156 -4.48 -11.95 5.06
CA THR A 156 -4.11 -10.62 5.53
C THR A 156 -5.30 -9.90 6.15
N ALA A 157 -6.44 -9.89 5.46
CA ALA A 157 -7.67 -9.29 5.95
C ALA A 157 -8.09 -9.89 7.30
N GLY A 158 -8.07 -11.22 7.42
CA GLY A 158 -8.39 -11.91 8.68
C GLY A 158 -7.43 -11.57 9.84
N VAL A 159 -6.14 -11.33 9.56
CA VAL A 159 -5.20 -10.91 10.62
C VAL A 159 -5.46 -9.47 11.04
N LEU A 160 -5.74 -8.55 10.10
CA LEU A 160 -6.10 -7.17 10.42
C LEU A 160 -7.36 -7.11 11.28
N GLU A 161 -8.40 -7.87 10.92
CA GLU A 161 -9.64 -7.98 11.66
C GLU A 161 -9.42 -8.50 13.10
N LYS A 162 -8.67 -9.61 13.26
CA LYS A 162 -8.31 -10.16 14.58
C LYS A 162 -7.52 -9.19 15.45
N LYS A 163 -6.88 -8.19 14.85
CA LYS A 163 -6.13 -7.13 15.53
C LYS A 163 -6.97 -5.88 15.80
N GLY A 164 -8.27 -5.90 15.47
CA GLY A 164 -9.16 -4.75 15.66
C GLY A 164 -8.86 -3.58 14.73
N MET A 165 -8.18 -3.84 13.60
CA MET A 165 -7.93 -2.80 12.60
C MET A 165 -9.20 -2.50 11.80
N PRO A 166 -9.33 -1.29 11.23
CA PRO A 166 -10.40 -0.97 10.29
C PRO A 166 -10.48 -2.00 9.16
N ARG A 167 -11.71 -2.28 8.70
CA ARG A 167 -11.93 -3.19 7.57
C ARG A 167 -11.13 -2.71 6.37
N PRO A 168 -10.25 -3.53 5.80
CA PRO A 168 -9.40 -3.10 4.71
C PRO A 168 -10.19 -2.90 3.43
N ARG A 169 -9.73 -1.95 2.61
CA ARG A 169 -10.08 -1.82 1.19
C ARG A 169 -9.00 -2.45 0.34
N ILE A 170 -9.30 -2.77 -0.93
CA ILE A 170 -8.36 -3.48 -1.79
C ILE A 170 -7.97 -2.64 -3.02
N ILE A 171 -6.68 -2.66 -3.36
CA ILE A 171 -6.15 -2.23 -4.65
C ILE A 171 -5.69 -3.46 -5.42
N VAL A 172 -6.21 -3.64 -6.63
CA VAL A 172 -5.78 -4.73 -7.52
C VAL A 172 -4.81 -4.15 -8.55
N ASN A 173 -3.58 -4.66 -8.54
CA ASN A 173 -2.49 -4.18 -9.37
C ASN A 173 -2.14 -5.17 -10.48
N ARG A 174 -1.52 -4.69 -11.55
CA ARG A 174 -1.06 -5.46 -12.72
C ARG A 174 -2.22 -6.17 -13.44
N LEU A 175 -3.24 -5.43 -13.76
CA LEU A 175 -4.36 -5.92 -14.54
C LEU A 175 -4.05 -5.84 -16.04
N ASP A 176 -4.14 -6.97 -16.72
CA ASP A 176 -4.06 -7.08 -18.17
C ASP A 176 -5.46 -7.23 -18.77
N GLU A 177 -5.89 -6.25 -19.55
CA GLU A 177 -7.23 -6.22 -20.13
C GLU A 177 -7.46 -7.36 -21.13
N ALA A 178 -6.45 -7.76 -21.88
CA ALA A 178 -6.57 -8.84 -22.85
C ALA A 178 -6.77 -10.19 -22.13
N LEU A 179 -6.02 -10.46 -21.08
CA LEU A 179 -6.16 -11.66 -20.25
C LEU A 179 -7.49 -11.68 -19.50
N ILE A 180 -7.99 -10.53 -19.03
CA ILE A 180 -9.29 -10.44 -18.38
C ILE A 180 -10.40 -10.76 -19.37
N ARG A 181 -10.37 -10.16 -20.56
CA ARG A 181 -11.35 -10.45 -21.64
C ARG A 181 -11.29 -11.91 -22.10
N GLY A 182 -10.10 -12.49 -22.14
CA GLY A 182 -9.89 -13.90 -22.46
C GLY A 182 -10.34 -14.87 -21.36
N GLY A 183 -10.69 -14.38 -20.16
CA GLY A 183 -11.04 -15.22 -19.01
C GLY A 183 -9.85 -15.91 -18.33
N GLU A 184 -8.64 -15.47 -18.63
CA GLU A 184 -7.38 -16.01 -18.09
C GLU A 184 -6.95 -15.30 -16.80
N MET A 185 -7.45 -14.07 -16.59
CA MET A 185 -7.17 -13.24 -15.41
C MET A 185 -8.47 -12.80 -14.74
N TYR A 186 -8.47 -12.68 -13.41
CA TYR A 186 -9.59 -12.10 -12.68
C TYR A 186 -9.66 -10.58 -12.89
N SER A 187 -10.87 -10.04 -13.05
CA SER A 187 -11.08 -8.60 -12.99
C SER A 187 -10.95 -8.09 -11.55
N ALA A 188 -10.67 -6.81 -11.37
CA ALA A 188 -10.63 -6.18 -10.05
C ALA A 188 -11.95 -6.34 -9.28
N ALA A 189 -13.08 -6.21 -9.98
CA ALA A 189 -14.40 -6.42 -9.40
C ALA A 189 -14.59 -7.86 -8.89
N THR A 190 -14.11 -8.85 -9.66
CA THR A 190 -14.16 -10.27 -9.25
C THR A 190 -13.30 -10.51 -8.02
N VAL A 191 -12.08 -9.94 -7.97
CA VAL A 191 -11.19 -10.05 -6.81
C VAL A 191 -11.85 -9.45 -5.57
N ALA A 192 -12.36 -8.23 -5.65
CA ALA A 192 -13.01 -7.53 -4.56
C ALA A 192 -14.24 -8.30 -4.04
N ALA A 193 -15.08 -8.80 -4.94
CA ALA A 193 -16.27 -9.60 -4.58
C ALA A 193 -15.89 -10.95 -3.94
N THR A 194 -14.83 -11.61 -4.42
CA THR A 194 -14.36 -12.89 -3.86
C THR A 194 -13.85 -12.74 -2.43
N LEU A 195 -13.17 -11.62 -2.15
CA LEU A 195 -12.62 -11.31 -0.83
C LEU A 195 -13.61 -10.61 0.10
N ASP A 196 -14.79 -10.25 -0.41
CA ASP A 196 -15.79 -9.42 0.30
C ASP A 196 -15.16 -8.12 0.83
N LEU A 197 -14.36 -7.44 -0.01
CA LEU A 197 -13.69 -6.17 0.31
C LEU A 197 -14.13 -5.07 -0.65
N GLU A 198 -14.14 -3.83 -0.16
CA GLU A 198 -14.40 -2.65 -0.99
C GLU A 198 -13.22 -2.39 -1.92
N LEU A 199 -13.49 -2.25 -3.23
CA LEU A 199 -12.49 -1.92 -4.23
C LEU A 199 -12.13 -0.43 -4.15
N LEU A 200 -10.93 -0.13 -3.65
CA LEU A 200 -10.40 1.23 -3.62
C LEU A 200 -9.90 1.68 -5.00
N GLY A 201 -9.33 0.76 -5.76
CA GLY A 201 -8.90 1.03 -7.12
C GLY A 201 -8.22 -0.15 -7.81
N GLU A 202 -7.98 0.07 -9.09
CA GLU A 202 -7.34 -0.89 -9.99
C GLU A 202 -6.22 -0.20 -10.77
N VAL A 203 -5.11 -0.91 -10.97
CA VAL A 203 -3.94 -0.41 -11.68
C VAL A 203 -3.60 -1.37 -12.80
N PRO A 204 -3.53 -0.90 -14.06
CA PRO A 204 -3.15 -1.75 -15.18
C PRO A 204 -1.70 -2.22 -15.10
N ASP A 205 -1.39 -3.34 -15.75
CA ASP A 205 -0.02 -3.72 -16.04
C ASP A 205 0.52 -2.82 -17.16
N ASP A 206 1.40 -1.90 -16.77
CA ASP A 206 1.87 -0.83 -17.65
C ASP A 206 3.40 -0.85 -17.71
N SER A 207 3.94 -1.00 -18.90
CA SER A 207 5.39 -1.05 -19.14
C SER A 207 6.13 0.21 -18.68
N PHE A 208 5.43 1.35 -18.60
CA PHE A 208 6.00 2.59 -18.09
C PHE A 208 6.37 2.52 -16.60
N VAL A 209 5.71 1.66 -15.81
CA VAL A 209 6.10 1.42 -14.41
C VAL A 209 7.52 0.86 -14.34
N TYR A 210 7.82 -0.15 -15.16
CA TYR A 210 9.16 -0.73 -15.23
C TYR A 210 10.19 0.25 -15.79
N ARG A 211 9.83 1.00 -16.85
CA ARG A 211 10.71 2.04 -17.42
C ARG A 211 11.05 3.12 -16.40
N ALA A 212 10.09 3.61 -15.65
CA ALA A 212 10.29 4.61 -14.60
C ALA A 212 11.33 4.14 -13.58
N THR A 213 11.24 2.87 -13.15
CA THR A 213 12.22 2.27 -12.25
C THR A 213 13.62 2.23 -12.86
N LEU A 214 13.76 1.81 -14.13
CA LEU A 214 15.06 1.71 -14.81
C LEU A 214 15.72 3.07 -15.06
N THR A 215 14.91 4.11 -15.28
CA THR A 215 15.39 5.46 -15.60
C THR A 215 15.47 6.37 -14.38
N HIS A 216 15.16 5.88 -13.18
CA HIS A 216 15.08 6.66 -11.94
C HIS A 216 14.17 7.90 -12.09
N GLN A 217 13.14 7.81 -12.92
CA GLN A 217 12.13 8.85 -13.09
C GLN A 217 10.91 8.52 -12.23
N SER A 218 10.26 9.55 -11.72
CA SER A 218 8.97 9.36 -11.08
C SER A 218 7.92 8.92 -12.11
N LEU A 219 7.22 7.82 -11.84
CA LEU A 219 6.07 7.40 -12.66
C LEU A 219 5.01 8.51 -12.76
N MET A 220 4.91 9.36 -11.73
CA MET A 220 3.95 10.46 -11.70
C MET A 220 4.27 11.61 -12.67
N ASP A 221 5.44 11.59 -13.31
CA ASP A 221 5.86 12.54 -14.35
C ASP A 221 5.63 11.99 -15.76
N ILE A 222 5.26 10.73 -15.89
CA ILE A 222 5.05 10.05 -17.17
C ILE A 222 3.54 9.99 -17.47
N ASP A 223 3.13 10.39 -18.67
CA ASP A 223 1.74 10.27 -19.08
C ASP A 223 1.44 8.82 -19.50
N CYS A 224 0.76 8.08 -18.62
CA CYS A 224 0.44 6.67 -18.80
C CYS A 224 -0.80 6.27 -17.98
N GLU A 225 -1.38 5.12 -18.32
CA GLU A 225 -2.59 4.63 -17.66
C GLU A 225 -2.36 4.28 -16.18
N ALA A 226 -1.22 3.72 -15.83
CA ALA A 226 -0.88 3.43 -14.44
C ALA A 226 -0.84 4.71 -13.59
N ARG A 227 -0.22 5.81 -14.09
CA ARG A 227 -0.24 7.11 -13.40
C ARG A 227 -1.67 7.59 -13.17
N ASN A 228 -2.50 7.54 -14.21
CA ASN A 228 -3.88 8.00 -14.14
C ASN A 228 -4.70 7.18 -13.13
N ALA A 229 -4.48 5.87 -13.08
CA ALA A 229 -5.09 4.98 -12.10
C ALA A 229 -4.67 5.33 -10.66
N LEU A 230 -3.37 5.52 -10.42
CA LEU A 230 -2.82 5.86 -9.11
C LEU A 230 -3.31 7.23 -8.61
N ARG A 231 -3.48 8.20 -9.53
CA ARG A 231 -4.06 9.51 -9.21
C ARG A 231 -5.54 9.38 -8.82
N ARG A 232 -6.34 8.55 -9.50
CA ARG A 232 -7.73 8.26 -9.09
C ARG A 232 -7.79 7.61 -7.70
N ILE A 233 -6.87 6.68 -7.42
CA ILE A 233 -6.76 6.04 -6.11
C ILE A 233 -6.46 7.08 -5.02
N SER A 234 -5.49 7.98 -5.25
CA SER A 234 -5.16 9.03 -4.28
C SER A 234 -6.36 9.95 -3.98
N TRP A 235 -7.16 10.31 -4.98
CA TRP A 235 -8.38 11.09 -4.78
C TRP A 235 -9.40 10.36 -3.91
N ARG A 236 -9.64 9.06 -4.16
CA ARG A 236 -10.55 8.25 -3.33
C ARG A 236 -10.06 8.13 -1.89
N MET A 237 -8.75 7.95 -1.69
CA MET A 237 -8.16 7.94 -0.34
C MET A 237 -8.34 9.29 0.39
N MET A 238 -8.35 10.40 -0.33
CA MET A 238 -8.63 11.73 0.22
C MET A 238 -10.14 12.04 0.40
N GLY A 239 -11.03 11.10 0.07
CA GLY A 239 -12.47 11.31 0.13
C GLY A 239 -13.01 12.20 -0.99
N VAL A 240 -12.22 12.47 -2.02
CA VAL A 240 -12.70 13.16 -3.22
C VAL A 240 -13.40 12.14 -4.09
N THR A 241 -14.70 12.25 -4.23
CA THR A 241 -15.48 11.43 -5.16
C THR A 241 -15.09 11.80 -6.59
N SER A 242 -14.23 11.00 -7.19
CA SER A 242 -14.01 11.05 -8.61
C SER A 242 -15.21 10.41 -9.29
N GLU A 243 -16.03 11.17 -10.02
CA GLU A 243 -17.14 10.67 -10.84
C GLU A 243 -16.64 9.83 -12.04
N ALA A 244 -15.34 9.79 -12.31
CA ALA A 244 -14.79 8.91 -13.31
C ALA A 244 -15.03 7.46 -12.86
N PRO A 245 -15.88 6.69 -13.57
CA PRO A 245 -16.07 5.29 -13.27
C PRO A 245 -14.70 4.60 -13.29
N LEU A 246 -14.53 3.56 -12.46
CA LEU A 246 -13.44 2.61 -12.67
C LEU A 246 -13.51 2.19 -14.14
N PRO A 247 -12.40 2.21 -14.91
CA PRO A 247 -12.42 1.66 -16.25
C PRO A 247 -13.02 0.26 -16.13
N GLY A 248 -14.17 0.05 -16.76
CA GLY A 248 -14.89 -1.21 -16.63
C GLY A 248 -14.17 -2.29 -17.41
N TYR A 249 -13.13 -2.88 -16.83
CA TYR A 249 -12.63 -4.17 -17.31
C TYR A 249 -13.77 -5.16 -17.10
N GLY A 250 -14.40 -5.57 -18.20
CA GLY A 250 -15.65 -6.31 -18.21
C GLY A 250 -15.71 -7.41 -17.14
N THR A 251 -16.90 -7.63 -16.62
CA THR A 251 -17.21 -8.75 -15.72
C THR A 251 -17.09 -10.06 -16.51
N ALA A 252 -15.85 -10.52 -16.73
CA ALA A 252 -15.63 -11.85 -17.27
C ALA A 252 -16.12 -12.85 -16.23
N ALA A 253 -17.13 -13.62 -16.56
CA ALA A 253 -17.62 -14.68 -15.70
C ALA A 253 -16.47 -15.65 -15.42
N LEU A 254 -16.29 -16.04 -14.15
CA LEU A 254 -15.29 -17.03 -13.76
C LEU A 254 -15.44 -18.29 -14.63
N PRO A 255 -14.34 -18.84 -15.18
CA PRO A 255 -14.37 -20.12 -15.88
C PRO A 255 -15.04 -21.19 -15.00
N TRP A 256 -15.87 -22.05 -15.57
CA TRP A 256 -16.71 -23.01 -14.87
C TRP A 256 -15.93 -23.90 -13.87
N TYR A 257 -14.70 -24.30 -14.21
CA TYR A 257 -13.87 -25.15 -13.34
C TYR A 257 -13.37 -24.39 -12.08
N ARG A 258 -13.29 -23.07 -12.10
CA ARG A 258 -12.93 -22.25 -10.94
C ARG A 258 -14.11 -22.04 -9.99
N ARG A 259 -15.36 -22.18 -10.48
CA ARG A 259 -16.57 -22.20 -9.62
C ARG A 259 -16.60 -23.40 -8.69
N LEU A 260 -15.94 -24.51 -9.04
CA LEU A 260 -15.86 -25.71 -8.22
C LEU A 260 -15.02 -25.53 -6.93
N PHE A 261 -14.14 -24.55 -6.89
CA PHE A 261 -13.30 -24.27 -5.71
C PHE A 261 -13.89 -23.19 -4.77
N GLN A 262 -14.95 -22.49 -5.18
CA GLN A 262 -15.65 -21.53 -4.30
C GLN A 262 -16.23 -22.15 -3.01
N PRO A 263 -16.71 -23.41 -2.96
CA PRO A 263 -17.19 -24.01 -1.72
C PRO A 263 -16.12 -24.14 -0.65
N ILE A 264 -14.87 -24.41 -1.03
CA ILE A 264 -13.75 -24.62 -0.09
C ILE A 264 -13.41 -23.34 0.67
N LEU A 265 -13.49 -22.18 0.01
CA LEU A 265 -13.27 -20.87 0.64
C LEU A 265 -14.39 -20.48 1.62
N LYS A 266 -15.62 -21.00 1.41
CA LYS A 266 -16.76 -20.77 2.31
C LYS A 266 -16.77 -21.74 3.51
N GLU A 267 -16.23 -22.95 3.37
CA GLU A 267 -16.18 -23.93 4.46
C GLU A 267 -15.12 -23.57 5.52
N VAL A 268 -13.99 -23.00 5.12
CA VAL A 268 -12.97 -22.54 6.07
C VAL A 268 -13.52 -21.45 7.01
N LYS A 269 -14.44 -20.61 6.54
CA LYS A 269 -15.14 -19.62 7.41
C LYS A 269 -16.12 -20.25 8.42
N ARG A 270 -16.44 -21.54 8.28
CA ARG A 270 -17.44 -22.24 9.12
C ARG A 270 -16.82 -23.08 10.25
N ILE A 271 -15.52 -23.35 10.16
CA ILE A 271 -14.79 -24.19 11.15
C ILE A 271 -14.17 -23.34 12.27
N ASP A 272 -14.04 -22.02 12.08
CA ASP A 272 -13.47 -21.08 13.05
C ASP A 272 -14.54 -20.23 13.79
N ARG A 273 -15.80 -20.75 13.88
CA ARG A 273 -16.85 -20.17 14.74
C ARG A 273 -17.17 -21.05 15.91
#